data_9b63aa4b9b192f83f4b7c2562ae5007b
#
_entry.id   9b63aa4b9b192f83f4b7c2562ae5007b
#
_cell.length_a   1.000
_cell.length_b   1.000
_cell.length_c   1.000
_cell.angle_alpha   90.00
_cell.angle_beta   90.00
_cell.angle_gamma   90.00
#
_symmetry.space_group_name_H-M   'P 1'
#
loop_
_entity.id
_entity.type
_entity.pdbx_description
1 polymer ?
#
loop_
_entity_poly.entity_id
_entity_poly.type
_entity_poly.pdbx_seq_one_letter_code
_entity_poly.pdbx_strand_id
1 'polypeptide(L)'
;MFNHEINPYSVSDKVTFRNVDETLTLYVRSNATTMVVNLKQAQDKLKELNDDADECERMNTARFFARSVFGEEQGDKLVDFYNEPLAIISVVGMYFDKRLKKKITKAQKK
;
A
#
# COMPACT_ATOMS: atom_id res chain seq x y z
N MET A 1 5.50 20.51 25.95
CA MET A 1 5.83 19.97 25.42
C MET A 1 5.44 19.76 24.37
N PHE A 2 5.64 19.72 23.67
CA PHE A 2 5.40 19.62 22.64
C PHE A 2 5.38 18.52 22.07
N ASN A 3 5.03 18.26 21.58
CA ASN A 3 4.81 17.25 21.26
C ASN A 3 5.02 16.81 20.17
N HIS A 4 5.60 16.82 20.02
CA HIS A 4 5.81 15.84 19.38
C HIS A 4 5.03 15.55 18.28
N GLU A 5 4.21 16.07 18.12
CA GLU A 5 3.36 15.67 17.19
C GLU A 5 3.66 16.02 15.85
N ILE A 6 4.56 16.90 15.56
CA ILE A 6 4.89 17.29 14.20
C ILE A 6 5.97 16.37 13.68
N ASN A 7 5.58 15.50 12.76
CA ASN A 7 6.51 14.61 12.08
C ASN A 7 6.43 14.94 10.59
N PRO A 8 7.45 15.61 10.03
CA PRO A 8 7.41 16.02 8.61
C PRO A 8 7.38 14.84 7.64
N TYR A 9 7.65 13.64 8.12
CA TYR A 9 7.63 12.47 7.26
C TYR A 9 6.37 11.62 7.43
N SER A 10 5.43 12.07 8.23
CA SER A 10 4.20 11.30 8.41
C SER A 10 3.30 11.45 7.20
N VAL A 11 2.58 10.38 6.90
CA VAL A 11 1.61 10.36 5.80
C VAL A 11 0.27 9.94 6.38
N SER A 12 -0.77 10.71 6.05
CA SER A 12 -2.12 10.40 6.49
C SER A 12 -3.06 10.64 5.32
N ASP A 13 -3.87 9.65 4.98
CA ASP A 13 -4.80 9.78 3.87
C ASP A 13 -5.96 8.82 4.06
N LYS A 14 -7.08 9.16 3.43
CA LYS A 14 -8.25 8.31 3.40
C LYS A 14 -8.51 7.95 1.95
N VAL A 15 -8.62 6.67 1.66
CA VAL A 15 -8.80 6.21 0.30
C VAL A 15 -9.94 5.20 0.22
N THR A 16 -10.75 5.32 -0.83
CA THR A 16 -11.88 4.43 -1.05
C THR A 16 -11.67 3.63 -2.32
N PHE A 17 -11.85 2.33 -2.22
CA PHE A 17 -11.73 1.42 -3.36
C PHE A 17 -13.11 0.91 -3.72
N ARG A 18 -13.28 0.57 -4.99
CA ARG A 18 -14.55 0.03 -5.49
C ARG A 18 -14.36 -1.33 -6.10
N ASN A 19 -15.35 -2.17 -5.94
CA ASN A 19 -15.39 -3.48 -6.53
C ASN A 19 -16.85 -3.82 -6.86
N VAL A 20 -17.21 -3.79 -8.11
CA VAL A 20 -18.58 -4.01 -8.61
C VAL A 20 -19.56 -3.13 -7.83
N ASP A 21 -20.25 -3.69 -6.85
CA ASP A 21 -21.27 -2.96 -6.09
C ASP A 21 -20.83 -2.57 -4.70
N GLU A 22 -19.58 -2.83 -4.35
CA GLU A 22 -19.09 -2.61 -3.00
C GLU A 22 -18.01 -1.55 -2.95
N THR A 23 -17.84 -0.93 -1.78
CA THR A 23 -16.76 0.00 -1.55
C THR A 23 -16.03 -0.37 -0.26
N LEU A 24 -14.75 -0.05 -0.22
CA LEU A 24 -13.93 -0.25 0.97
C LEU A 24 -13.14 1.02 1.21
N THR A 25 -13.25 1.57 2.41
CA THR A 25 -12.49 2.77 2.77
C THR A 25 -11.40 2.40 3.76
N LEU A 26 -10.18 2.78 3.43
CA LEU A 26 -9.02 2.54 4.27
C LEU A 26 -8.35 3.84 4.64
N TYR A 27 -7.64 3.83 5.74
CA TYR A 27 -6.92 5.00 6.24
C TYR A 27 -5.44 4.70 6.24
N VAL A 28 -4.69 5.51 5.49
CA VAL A 28 -3.24 5.38 5.43
C VAL A 28 -2.65 6.26 6.52
N ARG A 29 -1.91 5.66 7.43
CA ARG A 29 -1.17 6.39 8.45
C ARG A 29 0.17 5.73 8.62
N SER A 30 1.21 6.39 8.18
CA SER A 30 2.53 5.79 8.24
C SER A 30 3.60 6.87 8.12
N ASN A 31 4.82 6.43 8.32
CA ASN A 31 5.99 7.27 8.11
C ASN A 31 6.44 7.11 6.66
N ALA A 32 6.71 8.22 5.99
CA ALA A 32 7.08 8.20 4.57
C ALA A 32 8.30 7.32 4.31
N THR A 33 9.31 7.40 5.17
CA THR A 33 10.51 6.60 5.00
C THR A 33 10.20 5.12 5.08
N THR A 34 9.41 4.72 6.10
CA THR A 34 9.01 3.34 6.27
C THR A 34 8.23 2.84 5.05
N MET A 35 7.32 3.65 4.54
CA MET A 35 6.52 3.26 3.37
C MET A 35 7.40 3.04 2.14
N VAL A 36 8.36 3.92 1.91
CA VAL A 36 9.25 3.79 0.76
C VAL A 36 10.07 2.50 0.86
N VAL A 37 10.61 2.22 2.04
CA VAL A 37 11.39 1.00 2.26
C VAL A 37 10.52 -0.23 2.03
N ASN A 38 9.32 -0.25 2.61
CA ASN A 38 8.43 -1.39 2.47
C ASN A 38 7.97 -1.59 1.04
N LEU A 39 7.68 -0.51 0.33
CA LEU A 39 7.26 -0.61 -1.07
C LEU A 39 8.40 -1.14 -1.94
N LYS A 40 9.62 -0.73 -1.65
CA LYS A 40 10.76 -1.25 -2.39
C LYS A 40 10.91 -2.75 -2.18
N GLN A 41 10.74 -3.22 -0.95
CA GLN A 41 10.77 -4.64 -0.66
C GLN A 41 9.67 -5.39 -1.39
N ALA A 42 8.48 -4.78 -1.47
CA ALA A 42 7.36 -5.39 -2.18
C ALA A 42 7.66 -5.50 -3.68
N GLN A 43 8.26 -4.47 -4.25
CA GLN A 43 8.64 -4.48 -5.65
C GLN A 43 9.69 -5.55 -5.92
N ASP A 44 10.64 -5.73 -5.00
CA ASP A 44 11.66 -6.77 -5.15
C ASP A 44 11.01 -8.15 -5.12
N LYS A 45 10.03 -8.36 -4.25
CA LYS A 45 9.30 -9.62 -4.23
C LYS A 45 8.56 -9.88 -5.53
N LEU A 46 7.99 -8.82 -6.10
CA LEU A 46 7.29 -8.96 -7.39
C LEU A 46 8.26 -9.37 -8.49
N LYS A 47 9.46 -8.80 -8.48
CA LYS A 47 10.46 -9.14 -9.48
C LYS A 47 10.94 -10.59 -9.36
N GLU A 48 10.84 -11.15 -8.16
CA GLU A 48 11.27 -12.53 -7.94
C GLU A 48 10.22 -13.55 -8.42
N LEU A 49 9.00 -13.11 -8.69
CA LEU A 49 7.98 -14.02 -9.18
C LEU A 49 8.29 -14.47 -10.60
N ASN A 50 8.18 -15.76 -10.83
CA ASN A 50 8.35 -16.34 -12.15
C ASN A 50 7.02 -16.44 -12.84
N ASP A 51 7.05 -16.66 -14.16
CA ASP A 51 5.84 -16.92 -14.92
C ASP A 51 5.11 -18.16 -14.40
N ASP A 52 5.87 -19.07 -13.78
CA ASP A 52 5.32 -20.30 -13.22
C ASP A 52 4.80 -20.15 -11.79
N ALA A 53 4.85 -18.94 -11.23
CA ALA A 53 4.39 -18.72 -9.86
C ALA A 53 2.94 -19.14 -9.73
N ASP A 54 2.64 -19.89 -8.66
CA ASP A 54 1.27 -20.33 -8.47
C ASP A 54 0.42 -19.24 -7.81
N GLU A 55 -0.86 -19.53 -7.68
CA GLU A 55 -1.82 -18.56 -7.15
C GLU A 55 -1.45 -18.14 -5.73
N CYS A 56 -0.95 -19.06 -4.93
CA CYS A 56 -0.58 -18.78 -3.55
C CYS A 56 0.58 -17.77 -3.50
N GLU A 57 1.59 -17.99 -4.32
CA GLU A 57 2.74 -17.10 -4.38
C GLU A 57 2.34 -15.69 -4.83
N ARG A 58 1.46 -15.63 -5.84
CA ARG A 58 0.99 -14.36 -6.35
C ARG A 58 0.16 -13.63 -5.30
N MET A 59 -0.69 -14.35 -4.60
CA MET A 59 -1.52 -13.75 -3.56
C MET A 59 -0.66 -13.27 -2.38
N ASN A 60 0.37 -14.00 -2.02
CA ASN A 60 1.27 -13.58 -0.95
C ASN A 60 2.01 -12.29 -1.32
N THR A 61 2.41 -12.17 -2.58
CA THR A 61 3.06 -10.94 -3.06
C THR A 61 2.07 -9.77 -3.03
N ALA A 62 0.85 -10.01 -3.47
CA ALA A 62 -0.19 -8.98 -3.44
C ALA A 62 -0.46 -8.52 -2.02
N ARG A 63 -0.53 -9.46 -1.09
CA ARG A 63 -0.72 -9.14 0.33
C ARG A 63 0.43 -8.30 0.87
N PHE A 64 1.65 -8.64 0.46
CA PHE A 64 2.81 -7.85 0.88
C PHE A 64 2.69 -6.40 0.40
N PHE A 65 2.27 -6.21 -0.86
CA PHE A 65 2.05 -4.87 -1.39
C PHE A 65 1.00 -4.12 -0.57
N ALA A 66 -0.13 -4.75 -0.31
CA ALA A 66 -1.20 -4.10 0.43
C ALA A 66 -0.75 -3.72 1.84
N ARG A 67 -0.06 -4.62 2.51
CA ARG A 67 0.42 -4.37 3.86
C ARG A 67 1.50 -3.30 3.90
N SER A 68 2.28 -3.17 2.83
CA SER A 68 3.34 -2.15 2.76
C SER A 68 2.77 -0.75 2.84
N VAL A 69 1.58 -0.56 2.27
CA VAL A 69 0.96 0.76 2.23
C VAL A 69 -0.01 0.97 3.39
N PHE A 70 -0.83 -0.02 3.69
CA PHE A 70 -1.95 0.16 4.61
C PHE A 70 -1.72 -0.46 5.99
N GLY A 71 -0.65 -1.21 6.17
CA GLY A 71 -0.43 -1.95 7.40
C GLY A 71 -1.11 -3.30 7.36
N GLU A 72 -0.83 -4.12 8.38
CA GLU A 72 -1.28 -5.51 8.37
C GLU A 72 -2.79 -5.63 8.32
N GLU A 73 -3.46 -4.95 9.23
CA GLU A 73 -4.92 -5.08 9.35
C GLU A 73 -5.65 -4.57 8.13
N GLN A 74 -5.36 -3.36 7.72
CA GLN A 74 -6.06 -2.76 6.58
C GLN A 74 -5.63 -3.37 5.27
N GLY A 75 -4.35 -3.75 5.16
CA GLY A 75 -3.86 -4.44 3.98
C GLY A 75 -4.60 -5.74 3.74
N ASP A 76 -4.85 -6.49 4.82
CA ASP A 76 -5.59 -7.74 4.71
C ASP A 76 -7.03 -7.50 4.30
N LYS A 77 -7.64 -6.40 4.76
CA LYS A 77 -8.98 -6.03 4.32
C LYS A 77 -9.04 -5.79 2.82
N LEU A 78 -8.01 -5.14 2.27
CA LEU A 78 -7.94 -4.90 0.84
C LEU A 78 -7.80 -6.21 0.07
N VAL A 79 -6.97 -7.13 0.59
CA VAL A 79 -6.79 -8.43 -0.02
C VAL A 79 -8.12 -9.19 -0.08
N ASP A 80 -8.85 -9.20 1.04
CA ASP A 80 -10.13 -9.89 1.09
C ASP A 80 -11.17 -9.23 0.19
N PHE A 81 -11.10 -7.91 0.05
CA PHE A 81 -12.06 -7.16 -0.74
C PHE A 81 -11.98 -7.51 -2.22
N TYR A 82 -10.78 -7.54 -2.78
CA TYR A 82 -10.60 -7.85 -4.19
C TYR A 82 -10.37 -9.34 -4.44
N ASN A 83 -9.65 -9.99 -3.54
CA ASN A 83 -9.37 -11.43 -3.61
C ASN A 83 -8.82 -11.86 -4.97
N GLU A 84 -8.00 -11.01 -5.58
CA GLU A 84 -7.42 -11.25 -6.89
C GLU A 84 -6.07 -10.56 -6.94
N PRO A 85 -4.94 -11.33 -7.11
CA PRO A 85 -3.60 -10.75 -6.99
C PRO A 85 -3.33 -9.56 -7.91
N LEU A 86 -3.69 -9.67 -9.19
CA LEU A 86 -3.41 -8.58 -10.13
C LEU A 86 -4.21 -7.34 -9.80
N ALA A 87 -5.47 -7.51 -9.38
CA ALA A 87 -6.29 -6.36 -9.01
C ALA A 87 -5.69 -5.65 -7.80
N ILE A 88 -5.26 -6.42 -6.80
CA ILE A 88 -4.68 -5.84 -5.58
C ILE A 88 -3.42 -5.06 -5.92
N ILE A 89 -2.49 -5.68 -6.64
CA ILE A 89 -1.23 -5.03 -7.01
C ILE A 89 -1.50 -3.79 -7.84
N SER A 90 -2.45 -3.87 -8.77
CA SER A 90 -2.78 -2.74 -9.64
C SER A 90 -3.32 -1.56 -8.85
N VAL A 91 -4.26 -1.79 -7.93
CA VAL A 91 -4.85 -0.68 -7.19
C VAL A 91 -3.85 -0.07 -6.21
N VAL A 92 -2.98 -0.88 -5.62
CA VAL A 92 -1.93 -0.36 -4.76
C VAL A 92 -0.96 0.52 -5.57
N GLY A 93 -0.56 0.03 -6.75
CA GLY A 93 0.31 0.80 -7.62
C GLY A 93 -0.30 2.09 -8.09
N MET A 94 -1.57 2.05 -8.49
CA MET A 94 -2.28 3.25 -8.93
C MET A 94 -2.41 4.27 -7.80
N TYR A 95 -2.74 3.79 -6.62
CA TYR A 95 -2.85 4.69 -5.48
C TYR A 95 -1.50 5.33 -5.18
N PHE A 96 -0.43 4.53 -5.18
CA PHE A 96 0.89 5.05 -4.93
C PHE A 96 1.27 6.13 -5.96
N ASP A 97 1.11 5.81 -7.24
CA ASP A 97 1.53 6.73 -8.31
C ASP A 97 0.72 8.01 -8.34
N LYS A 98 -0.59 7.92 -8.13
CA LYS A 98 -1.46 9.06 -8.31
C LYS A 98 -1.65 9.92 -7.08
N ARG A 99 -1.49 9.36 -5.91
CA ARG A 99 -1.73 10.09 -4.67
C ARG A 99 -0.61 9.99 -3.66
N LEU A 100 -0.22 8.78 -3.32
CA LEU A 100 0.71 8.56 -2.21
C LEU A 100 2.09 9.12 -2.50
N LYS A 101 2.57 8.94 -3.70
CA LYS A 101 3.87 9.45 -4.10
C LYS A 101 3.95 10.96 -3.89
N LYS A 102 2.90 11.67 -4.24
CA LYS A 102 2.85 13.12 -4.06
C LYS A 102 2.86 13.48 -2.57
N LYS A 103 2.14 12.73 -1.75
CA LYS A 103 2.11 12.99 -0.32
C LYS A 103 3.46 12.72 0.33
N ILE A 104 4.14 11.67 -0.10
CA ILE A 104 5.47 11.34 0.41
C ILE A 104 6.45 12.44 0.04
N THR A 105 6.45 12.86 -1.22
CA THR A 105 7.33 13.94 -1.68
C THR A 105 7.08 15.22 -0.90
N LYS A 106 5.81 15.55 -0.71
CA LYS A 106 5.45 16.75 0.02
C LYS A 106 5.91 16.68 1.48
N ALA A 107 5.75 15.52 2.11
CA ALA A 107 6.16 15.34 3.49
C ALA A 107 7.68 15.46 3.64
N GLN A 108 8.43 14.96 2.66
CA GLN A 108 9.89 15.00 2.70
C GLN A 108 10.47 16.35 2.34
N LYS A 109 9.67 17.21 1.76
CA LYS A 109 10.17 18.49 1.31
C LYS A 109 10.28 19.52 2.39
N LYS A 110 9.91 19.20 3.56
CA LYS A 110 10.03 20.17 4.63
C LYS A 110 11.42 20.77 4.71
#